data_bb99e4a08383c70bf3942ae9eb4fefd0
#
_entry.id   bb99e4a08383c70bf3942ae9eb4fefd0
#
_cell.length_a   1.000
_cell.length_b   1.000
_cell.length_c   1.000
_cell.angle_alpha   90.00
_cell.angle_beta   90.00
_cell.angle_gamma   90.00
#
_symmetry.space_group_name_H-M   'P 1'
#
loop_
_entity.id
_entity.type
_entity.pdbx_description
1 polymer ?
#
loop_
_entity_poly.entity_id
_entity_poly.type
_entity_poly.pdbx_seq_one_letter_code
_entity_poly.pdbx_strand_id
1 'polypeptide(L)'
;MRTFDKSSKLDNVCYDVRGPVLDEANRMQESGIDVLKLNIGNPAPFGFNAPEEVILDMIYTLRHSQGYSDSHGIFAARKAIMQYCQIKKIKDVALEDIYTGNGVSELINMVTQGLIDDGDEILVPSPDYPLWTGCVTLAGGKAVHYICDEQSDWYPDIEDMRSKITDKTKAIVIINPNNPTGAVYPKEVLEEIAALAREHDLMIFSDEIYDRLTMDGVAHHSIAALAPDVFCVTMNGLSKSHMVAGFRCGWMVLSGPKERAKGYIEGLNMLSNMRLCSNVPAQSIVQTALGGFQSVQEYLQPGGRIYEQREYIYKAVNDIPGLSAVKPKAAFYIFPKIDTKRFHILDDEKFVLDFLKEKKVLLTHGKGFNWGEPDHFRIVYLPNLEQLKSAADKLADFLSDYQQKL
;
A
#
# COMPACT_ATOMS: atom_id res chain seq x y z
N MET A 1 16.30 3.30 -39.78
CA MET A 1 16.33 4.25 -38.65
C MET A 1 16.49 3.43 -37.38
N ARG A 2 17.24 3.94 -36.40
CA ARG A 2 17.35 3.28 -35.08
C ARG A 2 16.05 3.46 -34.33
N THR A 3 15.47 2.37 -33.79
CA THR A 3 14.33 2.41 -32.87
C THR A 3 14.82 2.68 -31.45
N PHE A 4 14.03 3.37 -30.67
CA PHE A 4 14.27 3.61 -29.23
C PHE A 4 13.20 2.89 -28.45
N ASP A 5 13.58 1.73 -27.88
CA ASP A 5 12.69 0.91 -27.07
C ASP A 5 12.89 1.20 -25.56
N LYS A 6 11.94 0.78 -24.73
CA LYS A 6 12.10 0.82 -23.27
C LYS A 6 13.30 -0.04 -22.83
N SER A 7 13.87 0.28 -21.68
CA SER A 7 14.92 -0.56 -21.08
C SER A 7 14.40 -1.96 -20.80
N SER A 8 15.21 -2.99 -21.06
CA SER A 8 14.89 -4.39 -20.74
C SER A 8 14.58 -4.64 -19.25
N LYS A 9 15.08 -3.79 -18.35
CA LYS A 9 14.70 -3.82 -16.92
C LYS A 9 13.20 -3.64 -16.69
N LEU A 10 12.49 -3.00 -17.63
CA LEU A 10 11.05 -2.77 -17.55
C LEU A 10 10.20 -3.91 -18.15
N ASP A 11 10.82 -4.92 -18.76
CA ASP A 11 10.07 -6.00 -19.42
C ASP A 11 9.33 -6.89 -18.42
N ASN A 12 9.88 -7.03 -17.21
CA ASN A 12 9.30 -7.85 -16.14
C ASN A 12 8.68 -7.01 -15.01
N VAL A 13 8.48 -5.71 -15.23
CA VAL A 13 7.80 -4.84 -14.27
C VAL A 13 6.31 -4.85 -14.58
N CYS A 14 5.56 -5.71 -13.90
CA CYS A 14 4.11 -5.72 -13.94
C CYS A 14 3.58 -4.67 -12.95
N TYR A 15 2.98 -3.60 -13.48
CA TYR A 15 2.28 -2.60 -12.68
C TYR A 15 0.87 -2.39 -13.26
N ASP A 16 0.10 -3.47 -13.27
CA ASP A 16 -1.18 -3.60 -13.98
C ASP A 16 -2.35 -2.82 -13.35
N VAL A 17 -2.11 -2.14 -12.22
CA VAL A 17 -3.06 -1.16 -11.68
C VAL A 17 -3.38 -0.05 -12.70
N ARG A 18 -2.56 0.04 -13.78
CA ARG A 18 -2.70 0.97 -14.92
C ARG A 18 -2.64 0.26 -16.28
N GLY A 19 -3.01 -1.01 -16.34
CA GLY A 19 -2.97 -1.82 -17.55
C GLY A 19 -4.18 -1.64 -18.49
N PRO A 20 -4.41 -2.63 -19.38
CA PRO A 20 -5.43 -2.57 -20.44
C PRO A 20 -6.85 -2.27 -19.96
N VAL A 21 -7.17 -2.67 -18.73
CA VAL A 21 -8.50 -2.43 -18.12
C VAL A 21 -8.71 -0.93 -17.86
N LEU A 22 -7.67 -0.23 -17.35
CA LEU A 22 -7.73 1.22 -17.15
C LEU A 22 -7.77 1.97 -18.50
N ASP A 23 -7.01 1.52 -19.48
CA ASP A 23 -7.02 2.11 -20.82
C ASP A 23 -8.41 2.05 -21.44
N GLU A 24 -9.11 0.93 -21.32
CA GLU A 24 -10.49 0.80 -21.78
C GLU A 24 -11.44 1.72 -21.00
N ALA A 25 -11.28 1.83 -19.67
CA ALA A 25 -12.06 2.76 -18.87
C ALA A 25 -11.87 4.22 -19.31
N ASN A 26 -10.64 4.62 -19.61
CA ASN A 26 -10.33 5.95 -20.11
C ASN A 26 -10.95 6.19 -21.49
N ARG A 27 -10.84 5.23 -22.41
CA ARG A 27 -11.46 5.28 -23.74
C ARG A 27 -12.98 5.46 -23.64
N MET A 28 -13.63 4.74 -22.72
CA MET A 28 -15.07 4.90 -22.46
C MET A 28 -15.41 6.31 -22.00
N GLN A 29 -14.64 6.87 -21.06
CA GLN A 29 -14.87 8.21 -20.54
C GLN A 29 -14.65 9.29 -21.60
N GLU A 30 -13.62 9.15 -22.45
CA GLU A 30 -13.40 10.02 -23.61
C GLU A 30 -14.58 10.00 -24.59
N SER A 31 -15.27 8.87 -24.67
CA SER A 31 -16.51 8.71 -25.45
C SER A 31 -17.78 9.20 -24.74
N GLY A 32 -17.65 9.84 -23.56
CA GLY A 32 -18.78 10.39 -22.79
C GLY A 32 -19.52 9.36 -21.93
N ILE A 33 -18.95 8.19 -21.71
CA ILE A 33 -19.54 7.14 -20.85
C ILE A 33 -19.03 7.31 -19.43
N ASP A 34 -19.94 7.45 -18.46
CA ASP A 34 -19.59 7.48 -17.05
C ASP A 34 -19.14 6.09 -16.56
N VAL A 35 -17.97 6.05 -15.94
CA VAL A 35 -17.40 4.84 -15.34
C VAL A 35 -17.22 5.05 -13.84
N LEU A 36 -17.84 4.21 -13.03
CA LEU A 36 -17.62 4.18 -11.59
C LEU A 36 -16.26 3.52 -11.28
N LYS A 37 -15.31 4.29 -10.75
CA LYS A 37 -13.95 3.84 -10.49
C LYS A 37 -13.81 3.29 -9.07
N LEU A 38 -13.67 1.97 -8.93
CA LEU A 38 -13.42 1.26 -7.67
C LEU A 38 -12.02 0.63 -7.63
N ASN A 39 -11.11 1.14 -8.45
CA ASN A 39 -9.78 0.57 -8.65
C ASN A 39 -8.64 1.25 -7.87
N ILE A 40 -8.80 2.50 -7.47
CA ILE A 40 -7.74 3.26 -6.78
C ILE A 40 -8.24 3.83 -5.45
N GLY A 41 -7.49 3.56 -4.37
CA GLY A 41 -7.73 4.13 -3.05
C GLY A 41 -7.33 5.60 -2.97
N ASN A 42 -8.07 6.44 -3.68
CA ASN A 42 -7.93 7.89 -3.68
C ASN A 42 -9.17 8.53 -3.05
N PRO A 43 -9.10 9.03 -1.80
CA PRO A 43 -10.28 9.50 -1.07
C PRO A 43 -10.90 10.78 -1.62
N ALA A 44 -10.10 11.71 -2.15
CA ALA A 44 -10.54 13.04 -2.56
C ALA A 44 -11.69 13.06 -3.58
N PRO A 45 -11.69 12.25 -4.67
CA PRO A 45 -12.79 12.23 -5.62
C PRO A 45 -14.14 11.78 -5.02
N PHE A 46 -14.09 11.13 -3.86
CA PHE A 46 -15.28 10.65 -3.15
C PHE A 46 -15.73 11.58 -2.02
N GLY A 47 -15.19 12.81 -1.98
CA GLY A 47 -15.59 13.83 -1.01
C GLY A 47 -15.02 13.63 0.40
N PHE A 48 -13.90 12.93 0.53
CA PHE A 48 -13.10 12.95 1.74
C PHE A 48 -12.09 14.08 1.65
N ASN A 49 -12.21 15.05 2.55
CA ASN A 49 -11.36 16.24 2.56
C ASN A 49 -10.21 16.08 3.56
N ALA A 50 -9.10 16.77 3.27
CA ALA A 50 -8.05 16.97 4.24
C ALA A 50 -8.56 17.75 5.46
N PRO A 51 -7.97 17.54 6.66
CA PRO A 51 -8.24 18.40 7.81
C PRO A 51 -7.97 19.88 7.49
N GLU A 52 -8.87 20.76 7.89
CA GLU A 52 -8.79 22.19 7.54
C GLU A 52 -7.50 22.83 8.06
N GLU A 53 -7.08 22.46 9.27
CA GLU A 53 -5.83 22.96 9.86
C GLU A 53 -4.58 22.59 9.04
N VAL A 54 -4.59 21.45 8.37
CA VAL A 54 -3.50 21.01 7.48
C VAL A 54 -3.46 21.87 6.21
N ILE A 55 -4.63 22.18 5.65
CA ILE A 55 -4.75 23.07 4.48
C ILE A 55 -4.28 24.48 4.82
N LEU A 56 -4.76 25.03 5.95
CA LEU A 56 -4.39 26.38 6.39
C LEU A 56 -2.89 26.48 6.68
N ASP A 57 -2.31 25.48 7.34
CA ASP A 57 -0.87 25.45 7.61
C ASP A 57 -0.06 25.44 6.31
N MET A 58 -0.46 24.66 5.32
CA MET A 58 0.20 24.67 4.01
C MET A 58 0.13 26.07 3.36
N ILE A 59 -1.02 26.72 3.39
CA ILE A 59 -1.19 28.06 2.82
C ILE A 59 -0.26 29.06 3.53
N TYR A 60 -0.18 29.05 4.85
CA TYR A 60 0.68 29.95 5.62
C TYR A 60 2.17 29.70 5.36
N THR A 61 2.59 28.45 5.26
CA THR A 61 3.99 28.07 5.11
C THR A 61 4.48 28.14 3.67
N LEU A 62 3.58 28.23 2.68
CA LEU A 62 3.94 28.16 1.25
C LEU A 62 4.97 29.23 0.84
N ARG A 63 4.89 30.44 1.39
CA ARG A 63 5.85 31.54 1.11
C ARG A 63 7.27 31.24 1.61
N HIS A 64 7.40 30.34 2.60
CA HIS A 64 8.67 29.95 3.21
C HIS A 64 9.20 28.62 2.67
N SER A 65 8.49 28.02 1.72
CA SER A 65 8.77 26.69 1.15
C SER A 65 9.36 26.73 -0.25
N GLN A 66 9.92 27.88 -0.68
CA GLN A 66 10.39 28.09 -2.06
C GLN A 66 11.81 27.53 -2.29
N GLY A 67 12.63 27.42 -1.25
CA GLY A 67 13.98 26.93 -1.33
C GLY A 67 14.09 25.42 -1.09
N TYR A 68 15.25 24.86 -1.44
CA TYR A 68 15.57 23.49 -1.05
C TYR A 68 15.69 23.38 0.48
N SER A 69 15.33 22.23 1.00
CA SER A 69 15.58 21.86 2.39
C SER A 69 16.77 20.90 2.52
N ASP A 70 17.09 20.51 3.75
CA ASP A 70 17.95 19.36 4.03
C ASP A 70 17.42 18.12 3.29
N SER A 71 18.31 17.27 2.79
CA SER A 71 17.95 16.06 2.04
C SER A 71 17.17 15.03 2.85
N HIS A 72 17.34 15.00 4.16
CA HIS A 72 16.54 14.19 5.07
C HIS A 72 15.16 14.79 5.31
N GLY A 73 15.01 16.11 5.17
CA GLY A 73 13.79 16.84 5.42
C GLY A 73 13.96 17.96 6.46
N ILE A 74 12.99 18.87 6.51
CA ILE A 74 13.01 19.99 7.45
C ILE A 74 12.96 19.49 8.91
N PHE A 75 13.59 20.25 9.82
CA PHE A 75 13.68 19.88 11.24
C PHE A 75 12.29 19.63 11.86
N ALA A 76 11.31 20.50 11.62
CA ALA A 76 9.98 20.39 12.21
C ALA A 76 9.29 19.07 11.81
N ALA A 77 9.38 18.67 10.53
CA ALA A 77 8.84 17.41 10.04
C ALA A 77 9.52 16.21 10.71
N ARG A 78 10.86 16.17 10.70
CA ARG A 78 11.62 15.06 11.32
C ARG A 78 11.37 14.97 12.83
N LYS A 79 11.26 16.11 13.52
CA LYS A 79 10.94 16.14 14.95
C LYS A 79 9.55 15.58 15.24
N ALA A 80 8.55 15.95 14.45
CA ALA A 80 7.19 15.42 14.59
C ALA A 80 7.14 13.91 14.31
N ILE A 81 7.85 13.44 13.29
CA ILE A 81 7.97 12.00 12.97
C ILE A 81 8.67 11.25 14.11
N MET A 82 9.75 11.81 14.67
CA MET A 82 10.44 11.21 15.82
C MET A 82 9.50 11.07 17.03
N GLN A 83 8.70 12.09 17.32
CA GLN A 83 7.68 12.02 18.38
C GLN A 83 6.60 10.98 18.07
N TYR A 84 6.21 10.86 16.81
CA TYR A 84 5.30 9.79 16.39
C TYR A 84 5.88 8.39 16.60
N CYS A 85 7.18 8.19 16.33
CA CYS A 85 7.88 6.94 16.66
C CYS A 85 7.83 6.63 18.15
N GLN A 86 7.96 7.64 19.03
CA GLN A 86 7.83 7.44 20.47
C GLN A 86 6.42 6.96 20.87
N ILE A 87 5.37 7.53 20.27
CA ILE A 87 3.98 7.09 20.46
C ILE A 87 3.81 5.63 20.00
N LYS A 88 4.42 5.26 18.88
CA LYS A 88 4.41 3.89 18.32
C LYS A 88 5.36 2.95 19.07
N LYS A 89 6.11 3.43 20.07
CA LYS A 89 7.10 2.68 20.89
C LYS A 89 8.30 2.15 20.09
N ILE A 90 8.60 2.74 18.95
CA ILE A 90 9.82 2.47 18.20
C ILE A 90 10.99 3.13 18.93
N LYS A 91 11.96 2.33 19.32
CA LYS A 91 13.09 2.77 20.17
C LYS A 91 14.25 3.31 19.35
N ASP A 92 15.08 4.12 20.00
CA ASP A 92 16.41 4.55 19.54
C ASP A 92 16.38 5.23 18.15
N VAL A 93 15.31 6.02 17.87
CA VAL A 93 15.17 6.83 16.67
C VAL A 93 15.68 8.24 16.96
N ALA A 94 16.71 8.66 16.24
CA ALA A 94 17.23 10.01 16.22
C ALA A 94 16.77 10.78 14.97
N LEU A 95 17.06 12.09 14.90
CA LEU A 95 16.66 12.91 13.76
C LEU A 95 17.34 12.50 12.45
N GLU A 96 18.57 12.04 12.54
CA GLU A 96 19.36 11.54 11.39
C GLU A 96 18.83 10.21 10.80
N ASP A 97 18.00 9.50 11.54
CA ASP A 97 17.40 8.24 11.11
C ASP A 97 16.13 8.44 10.27
N ILE A 98 15.72 9.68 10.06
CA ILE A 98 14.43 10.04 9.45
C ILE A 98 14.64 10.73 8.11
N TYR A 99 13.99 10.21 7.06
CA TYR A 99 14.01 10.77 5.72
C TYR A 99 12.59 11.04 5.26
N THR A 100 12.33 12.27 4.83
CA THR A 100 11.07 12.61 4.16
C THR A 100 11.13 12.23 2.69
N GLY A 101 9.99 11.95 2.06
CA GLY A 101 9.91 11.55 0.66
C GLY A 101 8.67 12.11 -0.04
N ASN A 102 8.72 12.13 -1.37
CA ASN A 102 7.57 12.48 -2.23
C ASN A 102 6.52 11.35 -2.24
N GLY A 103 5.99 11.04 -1.06
CA GLY A 103 5.19 9.86 -0.76
C GLY A 103 6.07 8.62 -0.52
N VAL A 104 5.47 7.59 0.05
CA VAL A 104 6.13 6.29 0.31
C VAL A 104 6.66 5.67 -0.99
N SER A 105 6.03 5.94 -2.13
CA SER A 105 6.46 5.40 -3.43
C SER A 105 7.89 5.79 -3.83
N GLU A 106 8.33 7.02 -3.54
CA GLU A 106 9.72 7.42 -3.77
C GLU A 106 10.66 6.66 -2.83
N LEU A 107 10.26 6.51 -1.58
CA LEU A 107 11.07 5.87 -0.55
C LEU A 107 11.24 4.36 -0.83
N ILE A 108 10.21 3.67 -1.30
CA ILE A 108 10.32 2.27 -1.74
C ILE A 108 11.39 2.15 -2.84
N ASN A 109 11.37 3.05 -3.81
CA ASN A 109 12.39 3.06 -4.87
C ASN A 109 13.80 3.32 -4.28
N MET A 110 13.93 4.28 -3.36
CA MET A 110 15.23 4.57 -2.74
C MET A 110 15.79 3.38 -1.94
N VAL A 111 14.97 2.75 -1.11
CA VAL A 111 15.45 1.66 -0.24
C VAL A 111 15.82 0.41 -1.04
N THR A 112 15.11 0.12 -2.12
CA THR A 112 15.43 -1.00 -3.01
C THR A 112 16.70 -0.73 -3.82
N GLN A 113 16.85 0.46 -4.38
CA GLN A 113 18.09 0.84 -5.09
C GLN A 113 19.33 0.90 -4.18
N GLY A 114 19.15 1.26 -2.91
CA GLY A 114 20.25 1.33 -1.95
C GLY A 114 20.71 -0.03 -1.43
N LEU A 115 19.88 -1.07 -1.54
CA LEU A 115 20.15 -2.39 -0.96
C LEU A 115 20.52 -3.46 -1.99
N ILE A 116 19.87 -3.44 -3.16
CA ILE A 116 19.79 -4.59 -4.06
C ILE A 116 20.87 -4.54 -5.13
N ASP A 117 21.62 -5.62 -5.24
CA ASP A 117 22.48 -5.96 -6.36
C ASP A 117 21.81 -7.02 -7.26
N ASP A 118 22.38 -7.24 -8.45
CA ASP A 118 21.84 -8.23 -9.40
C ASP A 118 21.78 -9.64 -8.78
N GLY A 119 20.59 -10.19 -8.74
CA GLY A 119 20.32 -11.54 -8.26
C GLY A 119 20.02 -11.65 -6.77
N ASP A 120 20.05 -10.54 -6.01
CA ASP A 120 19.55 -10.51 -4.64
C ASP A 120 18.04 -10.78 -4.59
N GLU A 121 17.59 -11.37 -3.50
CA GLU A 121 16.18 -11.72 -3.30
C GLU A 121 15.57 -10.93 -2.15
N ILE A 122 14.33 -10.48 -2.36
CA ILE A 122 13.52 -9.82 -1.34
C ILE A 122 12.21 -10.60 -1.19
N LEU A 123 11.87 -11.02 0.02
CA LEU A 123 10.57 -11.59 0.31
C LEU A 123 9.51 -10.50 0.31
N VAL A 124 8.46 -10.68 -0.50
CA VAL A 124 7.35 -9.74 -0.67
C VAL A 124 6.03 -10.49 -0.46
N PRO A 125 5.00 -9.93 0.20
CA PRO A 125 3.74 -10.64 0.37
C PRO A 125 3.04 -10.92 -0.96
N SER A 126 2.21 -11.94 -0.99
CA SER A 126 1.23 -12.20 -2.05
C SER A 126 -0.13 -12.47 -1.38
N PRO A 127 -1.15 -11.59 -1.61
CA PRO A 127 -1.11 -10.41 -2.49
C PRO A 127 -0.34 -9.22 -1.87
N ASP A 128 0.22 -8.36 -2.75
CA ASP A 128 1.00 -7.18 -2.35
C ASP A 128 0.52 -5.87 -3.00
N TYR A 129 1.13 -4.77 -2.58
CA TYR A 129 1.12 -3.53 -3.36
C TYR A 129 2.23 -3.60 -4.42
N PRO A 130 1.88 -3.71 -5.73
CA PRO A 130 2.80 -4.16 -6.78
C PRO A 130 4.01 -3.26 -7.00
N LEU A 131 4.03 -2.07 -6.40
CA LEU A 131 5.19 -1.19 -6.46
C LEU A 131 6.42 -1.82 -5.81
N TRP A 132 6.25 -2.60 -4.73
CA TRP A 132 7.35 -3.30 -4.09
C TRP A 132 8.04 -4.26 -5.06
N THR A 133 7.27 -5.14 -5.69
CA THR A 133 7.76 -6.05 -6.71
C THR A 133 8.42 -5.31 -7.88
N GLY A 134 7.79 -4.23 -8.36
CA GLY A 134 8.32 -3.41 -9.45
C GLY A 134 9.65 -2.76 -9.10
N CYS A 135 9.80 -2.18 -7.90
CA CYS A 135 11.04 -1.55 -7.47
C CYS A 135 12.17 -2.55 -7.22
N VAL A 136 11.87 -3.72 -6.65
CA VAL A 136 12.84 -4.81 -6.49
C VAL A 136 13.39 -5.25 -7.87
N THR A 137 12.49 -5.47 -8.83
CA THR A 137 12.87 -5.85 -10.21
C THR A 137 13.70 -4.77 -10.89
N LEU A 138 13.32 -3.51 -10.77
CA LEU A 138 14.07 -2.38 -11.35
C LEU A 138 15.47 -2.21 -10.76
N ALA A 139 15.64 -2.56 -9.49
CA ALA A 139 16.94 -2.53 -8.83
C ALA A 139 17.84 -3.71 -9.22
N GLY A 140 17.35 -4.70 -9.99
CA GLY A 140 18.10 -5.88 -10.44
C GLY A 140 17.86 -7.12 -9.57
N GLY A 141 17.04 -7.01 -8.53
CA GLY A 141 16.70 -8.12 -7.64
C GLY A 141 15.51 -8.95 -8.12
N LYS A 142 15.22 -9.97 -7.35
CA LYS A 142 14.08 -10.86 -7.53
C LYS A 142 13.12 -10.72 -6.35
N ALA A 143 11.88 -10.34 -6.61
CA ALA A 143 10.81 -10.43 -5.64
C ALA A 143 10.38 -11.90 -5.48
N VAL A 144 10.51 -12.43 -4.28
CA VAL A 144 10.10 -13.79 -3.92
C VAL A 144 8.82 -13.68 -3.08
N HIS A 145 7.69 -14.03 -3.68
CA HIS A 145 6.40 -13.84 -3.03
C HIS A 145 6.11 -14.96 -2.02
N TYR A 146 5.85 -14.57 -0.76
CA TYR A 146 5.30 -15.45 0.25
C TYR A 146 3.78 -15.30 0.33
N ILE A 147 3.09 -16.37 0.70
CA ILE A 147 1.63 -16.41 0.73
C ILE A 147 1.11 -15.71 2.00
N CYS A 148 0.13 -14.82 1.81
CA CYS A 148 -0.79 -14.41 2.87
C CYS A 148 -2.05 -15.28 2.72
N ASP A 149 -2.36 -16.09 3.74
CA ASP A 149 -3.39 -17.11 3.65
C ASP A 149 -4.80 -16.53 3.91
N GLU A 150 -5.67 -16.62 2.90
CA GLU A 150 -7.07 -16.20 3.03
C GLU A 150 -7.80 -16.91 4.18
N GLN A 151 -7.51 -18.20 4.41
CA GLN A 151 -8.15 -18.99 5.46
C GLN A 151 -7.69 -18.58 6.87
N SER A 152 -6.59 -17.83 6.96
CA SER A 152 -6.01 -17.27 8.18
C SER A 152 -6.12 -15.75 8.19
N ASP A 153 -7.24 -15.18 7.77
CA ASP A 153 -7.50 -13.73 7.74
C ASP A 153 -6.45 -12.93 6.94
N TRP A 154 -5.86 -13.52 5.92
CA TRP A 154 -4.79 -12.95 5.09
C TRP A 154 -3.48 -12.70 5.84
N TYR A 155 -3.21 -13.45 6.89
CA TYR A 155 -1.93 -13.35 7.59
C TYR A 155 -0.83 -14.08 6.81
N PRO A 156 0.43 -13.58 6.89
CA PRO A 156 1.58 -14.27 6.31
C PRO A 156 1.73 -15.71 6.81
N ASP A 157 1.93 -16.64 5.89
CA ASP A 157 2.28 -18.01 6.21
C ASP A 157 3.78 -18.09 6.50
N ILE A 158 4.12 -18.27 7.78
CA ILE A 158 5.50 -18.26 8.27
C ILE A 158 6.31 -19.45 7.71
N GLU A 159 5.70 -20.62 7.54
CA GLU A 159 6.38 -21.78 6.97
C GLU A 159 6.65 -21.59 5.48
N ASP A 160 5.72 -20.99 4.76
CA ASP A 160 5.93 -20.60 3.37
C ASP A 160 7.05 -19.57 3.24
N MET A 161 7.06 -18.54 4.12
CA MET A 161 8.16 -17.56 4.19
C MET A 161 9.51 -18.27 4.41
N ARG A 162 9.60 -19.14 5.42
CA ARG A 162 10.80 -19.90 5.78
C ARG A 162 11.31 -20.71 4.60
N SER A 163 10.41 -21.39 3.90
CA SER A 163 10.77 -22.26 2.76
C SER A 163 11.37 -21.50 1.57
N LYS A 164 11.11 -20.19 1.49
CA LYS A 164 11.52 -19.31 0.39
C LYS A 164 12.78 -18.50 0.67
N ILE A 165 13.28 -18.54 1.90
CA ILE A 165 14.53 -17.87 2.25
C ILE A 165 15.72 -18.65 1.69
N THR A 166 16.62 -17.94 1.03
CA THR A 166 17.89 -18.46 0.50
C THR A 166 19.06 -17.60 1.00
N ASP A 167 20.28 -18.00 0.65
CA ASP A 167 21.51 -17.23 0.91
C ASP A 167 21.55 -15.87 0.16
N LYS A 168 20.66 -15.67 -0.82
CA LYS A 168 20.49 -14.40 -1.57
C LYS A 168 19.44 -13.47 -0.97
N THR A 169 18.67 -13.95 -0.02
CA THR A 169 17.62 -13.15 0.61
C THR A 169 18.24 -12.07 1.49
N LYS A 170 17.89 -10.81 1.25
CA LYS A 170 18.40 -9.64 1.99
C LYS A 170 17.38 -9.08 2.98
N ALA A 171 16.09 -9.10 2.61
CA ALA A 171 15.07 -8.44 3.41
C ALA A 171 13.70 -9.11 3.26
N ILE A 172 12.84 -8.83 4.24
CA ILE A 172 11.41 -9.14 4.23
C ILE A 172 10.64 -7.83 4.12
N VAL A 173 9.73 -7.73 3.16
CA VAL A 173 8.72 -6.67 3.09
C VAL A 173 7.46 -7.12 3.81
N ILE A 174 6.94 -6.29 4.70
CA ILE A 174 5.59 -6.41 5.24
C ILE A 174 4.78 -5.16 4.89
N ILE A 175 3.50 -5.36 4.59
CA ILE A 175 2.53 -4.29 4.33
C ILE A 175 1.43 -4.46 5.37
N ASN A 176 1.47 -3.64 6.42
CA ASN A 176 0.57 -3.81 7.55
C ASN A 176 0.08 -2.44 8.08
N PRO A 177 -1.21 -2.14 7.95
CA PRO A 177 -2.29 -2.93 7.32
C PRO A 177 -2.11 -3.15 5.82
N ASN A 178 -2.63 -4.27 5.32
CA ASN A 178 -2.37 -4.73 3.96
C ASN A 178 -3.27 -4.07 2.91
N ASN A 179 -2.69 -3.78 1.78
CA ASN A 179 -3.36 -3.53 0.50
C ASN A 179 -2.98 -4.69 -0.44
N PRO A 180 -3.92 -5.51 -0.94
CA PRO A 180 -5.35 -5.20 -1.18
C PRO A 180 -6.36 -5.75 -0.16
N THR A 181 -5.95 -6.47 0.87
CA THR A 181 -6.86 -7.30 1.68
C THR A 181 -7.52 -6.55 2.84
N GLY A 182 -6.91 -5.46 3.31
CA GLY A 182 -7.34 -4.76 4.53
C GLY A 182 -7.02 -5.52 5.82
N ALA A 183 -6.20 -6.56 5.77
CA ALA A 183 -5.74 -7.31 6.94
C ALA A 183 -4.88 -6.43 7.86
N VAL A 184 -4.97 -6.70 9.15
CA VAL A 184 -4.08 -6.14 10.18
C VAL A 184 -3.43 -7.30 10.91
N TYR A 185 -2.11 -7.41 10.80
CA TYR A 185 -1.38 -8.53 11.38
C TYR A 185 -1.33 -8.42 12.90
N PRO A 186 -1.74 -9.46 13.64
CA PRO A 186 -1.66 -9.47 15.09
C PRO A 186 -0.20 -9.51 15.56
N LYS A 187 -0.03 -9.14 16.83
CA LYS A 187 1.30 -9.05 17.44
C LYS A 187 2.09 -10.35 17.31
N GLU A 188 1.43 -11.47 17.51
CA GLU A 188 2.00 -12.82 17.47
C GLU A 188 2.62 -13.13 16.10
N VAL A 189 1.90 -12.85 15.02
CA VAL A 189 2.40 -13.02 13.65
C VAL A 189 3.61 -12.12 13.37
N LEU A 190 3.57 -10.86 13.84
CA LEU A 190 4.70 -9.96 13.69
C LEU A 190 5.94 -10.43 14.48
N GLU A 191 5.74 -11.00 15.67
CA GLU A 191 6.82 -11.58 16.48
C GLU A 191 7.44 -12.81 15.81
N GLU A 192 6.64 -13.65 15.13
CA GLU A 192 7.14 -14.77 14.33
C GLU A 192 7.94 -14.31 13.11
N ILE A 193 7.47 -13.29 12.39
CA ILE A 193 8.23 -12.67 11.29
C ILE A 193 9.56 -12.10 11.80
N ALA A 194 9.54 -11.41 12.95
CA ALA A 194 10.75 -10.89 13.55
C ALA A 194 11.74 -12.00 13.98
N ALA A 195 11.22 -13.12 14.49
CA ALA A 195 12.04 -14.29 14.81
C ALA A 195 12.70 -14.87 13.57
N LEU A 196 11.95 -14.98 12.46
CA LEU A 196 12.47 -15.45 11.19
C LEU A 196 13.57 -14.52 10.63
N ALA A 197 13.36 -13.20 10.74
CA ALA A 197 14.36 -12.22 10.34
C ALA A 197 15.66 -12.32 11.17
N ARG A 198 15.55 -12.58 12.48
CA ARG A 198 16.73 -12.83 13.36
C ARG A 198 17.47 -14.11 12.99
N GLU A 199 16.72 -15.17 12.75
CA GLU A 199 17.29 -16.49 12.42
C GLU A 199 18.15 -16.45 11.15
N HIS A 200 17.73 -15.64 10.17
CA HIS A 200 18.37 -15.54 8.86
C HIS A 200 19.13 -14.24 8.62
N ASP A 201 19.32 -13.42 9.63
CA ASP A 201 20.04 -12.13 9.54
C ASP A 201 19.43 -11.16 8.49
N LEU A 202 18.12 -11.15 8.34
CA LEU A 202 17.40 -10.32 7.38
C LEU A 202 17.01 -8.98 8.01
N MET A 203 16.97 -7.93 7.18
CA MET A 203 16.31 -6.69 7.53
C MET A 203 14.84 -6.70 7.18
N ILE A 204 14.07 -5.75 7.71
CA ILE A 204 12.64 -5.64 7.46
C ILE A 204 12.31 -4.27 6.87
N PHE A 205 11.59 -4.27 5.75
CA PHE A 205 10.86 -3.12 5.22
C PHE A 205 9.41 -3.21 5.68
N SER A 206 8.95 -2.23 6.45
CA SER A 206 7.57 -2.17 6.97
C SER A 206 6.82 -1.00 6.36
N ASP A 207 5.87 -1.28 5.46
CA ASP A 207 4.95 -0.29 4.92
C ASP A 207 3.73 -0.17 5.84
N GLU A 208 3.68 0.92 6.59
CA GLU A 208 2.65 1.18 7.60
C GLU A 208 1.73 2.35 7.19
N ILE A 209 1.57 2.61 5.89
CA ILE A 209 0.79 3.75 5.37
C ILE A 209 -0.67 3.76 5.85
N TYR A 210 -1.23 2.63 6.25
CA TYR A 210 -2.60 2.47 6.73
C TYR A 210 -2.71 2.32 8.25
N ASP A 211 -1.66 2.56 9.02
CA ASP A 211 -1.58 2.30 10.47
C ASP A 211 -2.65 2.99 11.31
N ARG A 212 -3.19 4.12 10.84
CA ARG A 212 -4.26 4.89 11.49
C ARG A 212 -5.66 4.57 10.98
N LEU A 213 -5.79 3.62 10.05
CA LEU A 213 -7.05 3.28 9.39
C LEU A 213 -7.60 1.93 9.85
N THR A 214 -7.33 1.54 11.08
CA THR A 214 -7.88 0.32 11.68
C THR A 214 -9.30 0.54 12.19
N MET A 215 -10.12 -0.50 12.13
CA MET A 215 -11.52 -0.54 12.54
C MET A 215 -11.76 -1.66 13.55
N ASP A 216 -12.97 -1.74 14.13
CA ASP A 216 -13.38 -2.77 15.08
C ASP A 216 -12.51 -2.85 16.35
N GLY A 217 -11.84 -1.78 16.73
CA GLY A 217 -10.94 -1.75 17.89
C GLY A 217 -9.62 -2.52 17.70
N VAL A 218 -9.32 -2.95 16.46
CA VAL A 218 -8.06 -3.65 16.18
C VAL A 218 -6.88 -2.70 16.31
N ALA A 219 -5.90 -3.08 17.14
CA ALA A 219 -4.68 -2.31 17.34
C ALA A 219 -3.66 -2.60 16.25
N HIS A 220 -3.08 -1.55 15.67
CA HIS A 220 -1.88 -1.67 14.83
C HIS A 220 -0.63 -1.73 15.70
N HIS A 221 0.23 -2.70 15.43
CA HIS A 221 1.57 -2.82 16.02
C HIS A 221 2.62 -2.58 14.95
N SER A 222 3.58 -1.69 15.23
CA SER A 222 4.77 -1.57 14.38
C SER A 222 5.74 -2.70 14.68
N ILE A 223 6.20 -3.42 13.65
CA ILE A 223 7.18 -4.49 13.85
C ILE A 223 8.50 -3.95 14.39
N ALA A 224 8.87 -2.72 14.05
CA ALA A 224 10.06 -2.05 14.58
C ALA A 224 10.01 -1.85 16.11
N ALA A 225 8.79 -1.70 16.67
CA ALA A 225 8.61 -1.63 18.12
C ALA A 225 8.72 -3.00 18.81
N LEU A 226 8.36 -4.08 18.11
CA LEU A 226 8.41 -5.46 18.61
C LEU A 226 9.79 -6.10 18.44
N ALA A 227 10.57 -5.63 17.47
CA ALA A 227 11.88 -6.18 17.11
C ALA A 227 12.98 -5.10 17.12
N PRO A 228 13.30 -4.51 18.27
CA PRO A 228 14.31 -3.44 18.35
C PRO A 228 15.74 -3.92 18.06
N ASP A 229 15.95 -5.20 17.96
CA ASP A 229 17.20 -5.89 17.64
C ASP A 229 17.32 -6.31 16.17
N VAL A 230 16.29 -6.06 15.35
CA VAL A 230 16.29 -6.24 13.89
C VAL A 230 16.37 -4.87 13.22
N PHE A 231 17.22 -4.74 12.19
CA PHE A 231 17.27 -3.50 11.43
C PHE A 231 16.01 -3.36 10.59
N CYS A 232 15.23 -2.33 10.89
CA CYS A 232 13.96 -2.06 10.24
C CYS A 232 13.98 -0.69 9.55
N VAL A 233 13.35 -0.63 8.37
CA VAL A 233 12.97 0.61 7.68
C VAL A 233 11.45 0.69 7.67
N THR A 234 10.92 1.56 8.53
CA THR A 234 9.47 1.76 8.67
C THR A 234 9.03 2.94 7.82
N MET A 235 8.06 2.73 6.95
CA MET A 235 7.52 3.73 6.03
C MET A 235 6.12 4.12 6.41
N ASN A 236 5.82 5.43 6.31
CA ASN A 236 4.49 5.96 6.55
C ASN A 236 4.31 7.31 5.81
N GLY A 237 3.14 7.92 5.92
CA GLY A 237 2.87 9.20 5.26
C GLY A 237 1.45 9.70 5.51
N LEU A 238 1.15 10.86 4.94
CA LEU A 238 -0.12 11.54 5.12
C LEU A 238 -1.19 11.17 4.07
N SER A 239 -0.81 10.45 3.04
CA SER A 239 -1.67 10.16 1.87
C SER A 239 -3.03 9.58 2.23
N LYS A 240 -3.07 8.71 3.25
CA LYS A 240 -4.26 7.92 3.61
C LYS A 240 -4.88 8.42 4.92
N SER A 241 -4.07 8.61 5.94
CA SER A 241 -4.51 9.07 7.26
C SER A 241 -5.07 10.49 7.27
N HIS A 242 -4.61 11.36 6.37
CA HIS A 242 -5.02 12.77 6.29
C HIS A 242 -5.66 13.12 4.95
N MET A 243 -6.00 12.13 4.10
CA MET A 243 -6.70 12.32 2.81
C MET A 243 -5.95 13.22 1.81
N VAL A 244 -4.62 13.33 1.92
CA VAL A 244 -3.77 14.23 1.12
C VAL A 244 -2.82 13.46 0.18
N ALA A 245 -3.32 12.43 -0.47
CA ALA A 245 -2.51 11.61 -1.39
C ALA A 245 -1.82 12.44 -2.50
N GLY A 246 -2.46 13.51 -2.96
CA GLY A 246 -1.93 14.44 -3.96
C GLY A 246 -0.82 15.35 -3.45
N PHE A 247 -0.66 15.54 -2.14
CA PHE A 247 0.42 16.38 -1.58
C PHE A 247 1.78 15.69 -1.59
N ARG A 248 1.80 14.37 -1.81
CA ARG A 248 3.03 13.60 -1.90
C ARG A 248 3.92 13.73 -0.66
N CYS A 249 3.38 13.47 0.53
CA CYS A 249 4.09 13.52 1.80
C CYS A 249 4.22 12.12 2.42
N GLY A 250 5.45 11.63 2.52
CA GLY A 250 5.79 10.39 3.19
C GLY A 250 7.13 10.50 3.91
N TRP A 251 7.46 9.49 4.68
CA TRP A 251 8.73 9.38 5.38
C TRP A 251 9.12 7.92 5.59
N MET A 252 10.42 7.70 5.79
CA MET A 252 10.95 6.45 6.31
C MET A 252 11.77 6.71 7.57
N VAL A 253 11.80 5.72 8.45
CA VAL A 253 12.51 5.74 9.73
C VAL A 253 13.37 4.50 9.81
N LEU A 254 14.67 4.70 10.10
CA LEU A 254 15.63 3.63 10.35
C LEU A 254 15.67 3.33 11.85
N SER A 255 15.57 2.07 12.22
CA SER A 255 15.60 1.63 13.61
C SER A 255 16.32 0.29 13.77
N GLY A 256 16.63 -0.09 15.00
CA GLY A 256 17.38 -1.30 15.33
C GLY A 256 18.90 -1.14 15.23
N PRO A 257 19.68 -2.22 14.97
CA PRO A 257 21.13 -2.23 15.05
C PRO A 257 21.78 -1.54 13.83
N LYS A 258 21.75 -0.22 13.78
CA LYS A 258 22.28 0.62 12.68
C LYS A 258 23.77 0.39 12.40
N GLU A 259 24.51 -0.04 13.40
CA GLU A 259 25.93 -0.38 13.25
C GLU A 259 26.20 -1.45 12.19
N ARG A 260 25.23 -2.34 11.98
CA ARG A 260 25.31 -3.41 10.98
C ARG A 260 24.92 -2.94 9.57
N ALA A 261 24.30 -1.78 9.46
CA ALA A 261 23.75 -1.22 8.22
C ALA A 261 24.46 0.07 7.75
N LYS A 262 25.69 0.37 8.25
CA LYS A 262 26.40 1.62 7.95
C LYS A 262 26.54 1.89 6.45
N GLY A 263 26.98 0.90 5.67
CA GLY A 263 27.12 1.05 4.24
C GLY A 263 25.78 1.28 3.53
N TYR A 264 24.73 0.61 3.96
CA TYR A 264 23.39 0.83 3.45
C TYR A 264 22.86 2.24 3.76
N ILE A 265 23.06 2.70 5.01
CA ILE A 265 22.69 4.06 5.43
C ILE A 265 23.46 5.11 4.62
N GLU A 266 24.75 4.88 4.34
CA GLU A 266 25.55 5.74 3.47
C GLU A 266 24.95 5.79 2.05
N GLY A 267 24.53 4.65 1.50
CA GLY A 267 23.84 4.57 0.21
C GLY A 267 22.53 5.36 0.20
N LEU A 268 21.72 5.26 1.26
CA LEU A 268 20.48 6.05 1.40
C LEU A 268 20.78 7.56 1.47
N ASN A 269 21.84 7.97 2.17
CA ASN A 269 22.29 9.36 2.22
C ASN A 269 22.70 9.87 0.83
N MET A 270 23.42 9.06 0.06
CA MET A 270 23.81 9.40 -1.30
C MET A 270 22.56 9.60 -2.20
N LEU A 271 21.63 8.66 -2.19
CA LEU A 271 20.39 8.75 -2.97
C LEU A 271 19.54 9.94 -2.55
N SER A 272 19.44 10.20 -1.25
CA SER A 272 18.73 11.36 -0.70
C SER A 272 19.36 12.68 -1.16
N ASN A 273 20.69 12.78 -1.14
CA ASN A 273 21.44 13.96 -1.61
C ASN A 273 21.29 14.16 -3.13
N MET A 274 21.32 13.08 -3.91
CA MET A 274 21.17 13.15 -5.37
C MET A 274 19.83 13.74 -5.81
N ARG A 275 18.75 13.47 -5.08
CA ARG A 275 17.43 14.06 -5.36
C ARG A 275 17.25 15.46 -4.75
N LEU A 276 18.20 15.97 -3.97
CA LEU A 276 18.22 17.23 -3.22
C LEU A 276 17.31 17.19 -1.98
N CYS A 277 16.01 17.25 -2.12
CA CYS A 277 15.03 17.14 -1.02
C CYS A 277 13.67 16.68 -1.54
N SER A 278 12.78 16.28 -0.63
CA SER A 278 11.37 16.06 -0.98
C SER A 278 10.62 17.40 -1.05
N ASN A 279 9.37 17.32 -1.47
CA ASN A 279 8.45 18.47 -1.58
C ASN A 279 8.36 19.28 -0.26
N VAL A 280 8.98 20.45 -0.23
CA VAL A 280 9.08 21.28 0.99
C VAL A 280 7.70 21.75 1.49
N PRO A 281 6.77 22.23 0.65
CA PRO A 281 5.41 22.51 1.10
C PRO A 281 4.74 21.31 1.81
N ALA A 282 4.93 20.10 1.31
CA ALA A 282 4.34 18.92 1.95
C ALA A 282 5.03 18.54 3.27
N GLN A 283 6.33 18.79 3.40
CA GLN A 283 7.04 18.60 4.67
C GLN A 283 6.54 19.56 5.76
N SER A 284 6.21 20.78 5.40
CA SER A 284 5.82 21.83 6.35
C SER A 284 4.59 21.49 7.17
N ILE A 285 3.68 20.69 6.62
CA ILE A 285 2.41 20.32 7.29
C ILE A 285 2.54 19.08 8.19
N VAL A 286 3.67 18.39 8.20
CA VAL A 286 3.81 17.13 8.95
C VAL A 286 3.58 17.33 10.45
N GLN A 287 4.09 18.43 11.02
CA GLN A 287 3.93 18.72 12.44
C GLN A 287 2.46 18.91 12.80
N THR A 288 1.73 19.72 12.03
CA THR A 288 0.29 19.98 12.21
C THR A 288 -0.52 18.71 12.01
N ALA A 289 -0.21 17.92 10.98
CA ALA A 289 -0.91 16.69 10.70
C ALA A 289 -0.74 15.64 11.82
N LEU A 290 0.49 15.43 12.28
CA LEU A 290 0.76 14.41 13.31
C LEU A 290 0.35 14.85 14.71
N GLY A 291 0.45 16.15 15.03
CA GLY A 291 0.13 16.71 16.32
C GLY A 291 -1.31 17.19 16.49
N GLY A 292 -2.03 17.39 15.38
CA GLY A 292 -3.40 17.89 15.36
C GLY A 292 -4.45 16.82 15.61
N PHE A 293 -5.71 17.22 15.44
CA PHE A 293 -6.85 16.32 15.55
C PHE A 293 -6.84 15.27 14.42
N GLN A 294 -7.06 14.01 14.78
CA GLN A 294 -7.03 12.89 13.82
C GLN A 294 -8.44 12.62 13.28
N SER A 295 -8.93 13.50 12.42
CA SER A 295 -10.31 13.47 11.88
C SER A 295 -10.65 12.17 11.15
N VAL A 296 -9.67 11.44 10.64
CA VAL A 296 -9.89 10.13 10.01
C VAL A 296 -10.57 9.14 10.94
N GLN A 297 -10.35 9.26 12.26
CA GLN A 297 -10.95 8.36 13.24
C GLN A 297 -12.49 8.44 13.27
N GLU A 298 -13.08 9.58 12.94
CA GLU A 298 -14.52 9.73 12.85
C GLU A 298 -15.14 8.89 11.73
N TYR A 299 -14.37 8.66 10.65
CA TYR A 299 -14.83 7.82 9.53
C TYR A 299 -14.76 6.32 9.82
N LEU A 300 -13.98 5.90 10.83
CA LEU A 300 -13.62 4.50 11.10
C LEU A 300 -14.40 3.88 12.25
N GLN A 301 -15.25 4.65 12.93
CA GLN A 301 -16.12 4.17 14.02
C GLN A 301 -17.51 3.84 13.50
N PRO A 302 -18.31 3.02 14.22
CA PRO A 302 -19.73 2.81 13.91
C PRO A 302 -20.46 4.14 13.68
N GLY A 303 -21.19 4.24 12.58
CA GLY A 303 -21.79 5.48 12.10
C GLY A 303 -20.88 6.37 11.25
N GLY A 304 -19.58 6.12 11.22
CA GLY A 304 -18.63 6.79 10.33
C GLY A 304 -18.69 6.25 8.90
N ARG A 305 -18.45 7.14 7.96
CA ARG A 305 -18.69 6.87 6.55
C ARG A 305 -17.91 5.65 6.01
N ILE A 306 -16.61 5.51 6.31
CA ILE A 306 -15.78 4.39 5.84
C ILE A 306 -16.23 3.09 6.50
N TYR A 307 -16.57 3.16 7.79
CA TYR A 307 -17.08 2.01 8.54
C TYR A 307 -18.37 1.46 7.90
N GLU A 308 -19.37 2.32 7.69
CA GLU A 308 -20.66 1.92 7.11
C GLU A 308 -20.51 1.40 5.67
N GLN A 309 -19.64 2.01 4.87
CA GLN A 309 -19.34 1.56 3.51
C GLN A 309 -18.68 0.17 3.50
N ARG A 310 -17.76 -0.10 4.45
CA ARG A 310 -17.16 -1.42 4.63
C ARG A 310 -18.18 -2.46 5.02
N GLU A 311 -19.02 -2.17 6.04
CA GLU A 311 -20.06 -3.10 6.49
C GLU A 311 -21.01 -3.48 5.35
N TYR A 312 -21.41 -2.47 4.59
CA TYR A 312 -22.30 -2.68 3.45
C TYR A 312 -21.65 -3.58 2.38
N ILE A 313 -20.46 -3.21 1.90
CA ILE A 313 -19.83 -3.93 0.78
C ILE A 313 -19.42 -5.36 1.18
N TYR A 314 -18.96 -5.55 2.41
CA TYR A 314 -18.65 -6.87 2.96
C TYR A 314 -19.87 -7.79 2.94
N LYS A 315 -21.02 -7.29 3.42
CA LYS A 315 -22.28 -8.04 3.39
C LYS A 315 -22.73 -8.30 1.95
N ALA A 316 -22.77 -7.26 1.11
CA ALA A 316 -23.26 -7.35 -0.26
C ALA A 316 -22.46 -8.35 -1.11
N VAL A 317 -21.14 -8.36 -0.98
CA VAL A 317 -20.27 -9.32 -1.68
C VAL A 317 -20.55 -10.75 -1.24
N ASN A 318 -20.68 -11.00 0.07
CA ASN A 318 -20.93 -12.36 0.59
C ASN A 318 -22.37 -12.83 0.35
N ASP A 319 -23.31 -11.93 0.07
CA ASP A 319 -24.69 -12.27 -0.33
C ASP A 319 -24.78 -12.68 -1.80
N ILE A 320 -23.75 -12.40 -2.64
CA ILE A 320 -23.73 -12.78 -4.06
C ILE A 320 -23.28 -14.24 -4.22
N PRO A 321 -24.12 -15.14 -4.80
CA PRO A 321 -23.76 -16.54 -4.95
C PRO A 321 -22.53 -16.76 -5.84
N GLY A 322 -21.51 -17.39 -5.30
CA GLY A 322 -20.22 -17.63 -5.97
C GLY A 322 -19.16 -16.58 -5.67
N LEU A 323 -19.45 -15.62 -4.79
CA LEU A 323 -18.45 -14.74 -4.19
C LEU A 323 -18.30 -15.03 -2.68
N SER A 324 -17.13 -14.74 -2.17
CA SER A 324 -16.85 -14.69 -0.73
C SER A 324 -15.74 -13.67 -0.45
N ALA A 325 -15.68 -13.14 0.75
CA ALA A 325 -14.61 -12.26 1.15
C ALA A 325 -14.35 -12.32 2.65
N VAL A 326 -13.10 -12.18 3.06
CA VAL A 326 -12.71 -11.92 4.44
C VAL A 326 -13.03 -10.46 4.79
N LYS A 327 -13.51 -10.22 5.99
CA LYS A 327 -13.85 -8.86 6.45
C LYS A 327 -12.60 -8.02 6.63
N PRO A 328 -12.42 -6.90 5.89
CA PRO A 328 -11.30 -6.01 6.10
C PRO A 328 -11.30 -5.40 7.50
N LYS A 329 -10.14 -5.31 8.13
CA LYS A 329 -9.95 -4.70 9.45
C LYS A 329 -9.39 -3.28 9.37
N ALA A 330 -8.92 -2.87 8.17
CA ALA A 330 -8.32 -1.56 7.94
C ALA A 330 -8.41 -1.14 6.48
N ALA A 331 -7.90 0.06 6.20
CA ALA A 331 -7.78 0.64 4.85
C ALA A 331 -9.13 0.89 4.17
N PHE A 332 -9.20 0.77 2.84
CA PHE A 332 -10.35 1.12 2.00
C PHE A 332 -10.70 0.01 1.01
N TYR A 333 -10.23 -1.22 1.24
CA TYR A 333 -10.21 -2.30 0.28
C TYR A 333 -10.88 -3.56 0.83
N ILE A 334 -11.59 -4.22 -0.05
CA ILE A 334 -12.00 -5.61 0.13
C ILE A 334 -11.50 -6.42 -1.07
N PHE A 335 -11.10 -7.67 -0.83
CA PHE A 335 -10.48 -8.55 -1.81
C PHE A 335 -11.30 -9.83 -1.98
N PRO A 336 -12.43 -9.77 -2.73
CA PRO A 336 -13.34 -10.89 -2.89
C PRO A 336 -12.73 -12.01 -3.72
N LYS A 337 -13.06 -13.25 -3.32
CA LYS A 337 -12.85 -14.46 -4.08
C LYS A 337 -14.04 -14.76 -4.96
N ILE A 338 -13.78 -15.21 -6.20
CA ILE A 338 -14.79 -15.66 -7.15
C ILE A 338 -14.65 -17.17 -7.40
N ASP A 339 -15.77 -17.88 -7.42
CA ASP A 339 -15.82 -19.30 -7.77
C ASP A 339 -15.49 -19.50 -9.24
N THR A 340 -14.23 -19.83 -9.51
CA THR A 340 -13.69 -20.00 -10.86
C THR A 340 -14.35 -21.14 -11.63
N LYS A 341 -14.83 -22.18 -10.94
CA LYS A 341 -15.53 -23.31 -11.57
C LYS A 341 -16.93 -22.93 -12.00
N ARG A 342 -17.65 -22.22 -11.12
CA ARG A 342 -19.01 -21.76 -11.39
C ARG A 342 -19.08 -20.83 -12.59
N PHE A 343 -18.12 -19.90 -12.71
CA PHE A 343 -18.13 -18.86 -13.74
C PHE A 343 -17.14 -19.11 -14.88
N HIS A 344 -16.48 -20.28 -14.89
CA HIS A 344 -15.43 -20.65 -15.84
C HIS A 344 -14.31 -19.61 -15.96
N ILE A 345 -13.87 -19.02 -14.82
CA ILE A 345 -12.81 -18.03 -14.81
C ILE A 345 -11.47 -18.68 -15.09
N LEU A 346 -10.80 -18.25 -16.14
CA LEU A 346 -9.44 -18.63 -16.52
C LEU A 346 -8.49 -17.45 -16.48
N ASP A 347 -9.03 -16.24 -16.54
CA ASP A 347 -8.31 -14.98 -16.59
C ASP A 347 -9.09 -13.91 -15.82
N ASP A 348 -8.55 -13.48 -14.68
CA ASP A 348 -9.16 -12.47 -13.81
C ASP A 348 -9.09 -11.05 -14.39
N GLU A 349 -8.09 -10.72 -15.23
CA GLU A 349 -8.04 -9.45 -15.96
C GLU A 349 -9.18 -9.37 -16.97
N LYS A 350 -9.41 -10.45 -17.74
CA LYS A 350 -10.53 -10.53 -18.65
C LYS A 350 -11.87 -10.43 -17.92
N PHE A 351 -12.01 -11.06 -16.75
CA PHE A 351 -13.22 -10.96 -15.93
C PHE A 351 -13.54 -9.50 -15.58
N VAL A 352 -12.58 -8.74 -15.05
CA VAL A 352 -12.81 -7.33 -14.69
C VAL A 352 -13.01 -6.45 -15.92
N LEU A 353 -12.40 -6.79 -17.06
CA LEU A 353 -12.59 -6.10 -18.33
C LEU A 353 -14.00 -6.32 -18.89
N ASP A 354 -14.51 -7.55 -18.86
CA ASP A 354 -15.87 -7.88 -19.31
C ASP A 354 -16.90 -7.16 -18.42
N PHE A 355 -16.69 -7.17 -17.10
CA PHE A 355 -17.53 -6.44 -16.15
C PHE A 355 -17.53 -4.93 -16.42
N LEU A 356 -16.34 -4.33 -16.64
CA LEU A 356 -16.21 -2.93 -17.01
C LEU A 356 -16.99 -2.60 -18.28
N LYS A 357 -16.84 -3.40 -19.35
CA LYS A 357 -17.47 -3.17 -20.63
C LYS A 357 -19.00 -3.23 -20.54
N GLU A 358 -19.53 -4.15 -19.75
CA GLU A 358 -20.97 -4.34 -19.62
C GLU A 358 -21.59 -3.37 -18.60
N LYS A 359 -21.03 -3.28 -17.41
CA LYS A 359 -21.65 -2.58 -16.26
C LYS A 359 -21.08 -1.20 -15.97
N LYS A 360 -19.99 -0.79 -16.66
CA LYS A 360 -19.34 0.53 -16.47
C LYS A 360 -18.81 0.74 -15.04
N VAL A 361 -18.29 -0.32 -14.44
CA VAL A 361 -17.65 -0.30 -13.13
C VAL A 361 -16.23 -0.84 -13.27
N LEU A 362 -15.26 -0.08 -12.84
CA LEU A 362 -13.83 -0.41 -12.93
C LEU A 362 -13.33 -1.01 -11.61
N LEU A 363 -12.93 -2.27 -11.67
CA LEU A 363 -12.28 -3.03 -10.58
C LEU A 363 -10.81 -3.25 -10.89
N THR A 364 -10.07 -3.86 -9.97
CA THR A 364 -8.71 -4.35 -10.21
C THR A 364 -8.65 -5.85 -10.00
N HIS A 365 -8.11 -6.58 -10.96
CA HIS A 365 -7.94 -8.03 -10.92
C HIS A 365 -6.89 -8.46 -9.89
N GLY A 366 -6.95 -9.69 -9.41
CA GLY A 366 -6.08 -10.22 -8.36
C GLY A 366 -4.63 -10.33 -8.77
N LYS A 367 -4.35 -10.76 -10.00
CA LYS A 367 -2.98 -10.82 -10.54
C LYS A 367 -2.29 -9.45 -10.57
N GLY A 368 -3.03 -8.34 -10.67
CA GLY A 368 -2.49 -7.00 -10.52
C GLY A 368 -1.92 -6.69 -9.13
N PHE A 369 -2.11 -7.58 -8.15
CA PHE A 369 -1.52 -7.58 -6.81
C PHE A 369 -0.57 -8.78 -6.59
N ASN A 370 -0.04 -9.36 -7.67
CA ASN A 370 0.80 -10.55 -7.64
C ASN A 370 0.16 -11.77 -6.94
N TRP A 371 -1.18 -11.85 -6.97
CA TRP A 371 -1.89 -13.05 -6.55
C TRP A 371 -1.78 -14.13 -7.62
N GLY A 372 -1.46 -15.37 -7.21
CA GLY A 372 -1.10 -16.44 -8.14
C GLY A 372 -2.28 -17.03 -8.92
N GLU A 373 -3.49 -16.99 -8.33
CA GLU A 373 -4.67 -17.62 -8.89
C GLU A 373 -5.62 -16.59 -9.52
N PRO A 374 -6.36 -16.93 -10.58
CA PRO A 374 -7.29 -16.01 -11.25
C PRO A 374 -8.64 -15.94 -10.54
N ASP A 375 -8.65 -15.96 -9.21
CA ASP A 375 -9.85 -16.15 -8.40
C ASP A 375 -10.16 -14.98 -7.46
N HIS A 376 -9.46 -13.86 -7.59
CA HIS A 376 -9.68 -12.67 -6.76
C HIS A 376 -9.75 -11.38 -7.57
N PHE A 377 -10.38 -10.37 -6.97
CA PHE A 377 -10.36 -9.00 -7.46
C PHE A 377 -10.52 -8.03 -6.29
N ARG A 378 -10.09 -6.78 -6.46
CA ARG A 378 -10.19 -5.76 -5.42
C ARG A 378 -11.31 -4.77 -5.70
N ILE A 379 -12.09 -4.45 -4.67
CA ILE A 379 -13.06 -3.35 -4.64
C ILE A 379 -12.56 -2.29 -3.65
N VAL A 380 -12.52 -1.03 -4.10
CA VAL A 380 -12.34 0.14 -3.22
C VAL A 380 -13.71 0.59 -2.73
N TYR A 381 -13.93 0.67 -1.41
CA TYR A 381 -15.23 1.04 -0.84
C TYR A 381 -15.30 2.51 -0.37
N LEU A 382 -14.60 3.43 -1.05
CA LEU A 382 -14.67 4.88 -0.81
C LEU A 382 -15.90 5.59 -1.39
N PRO A 383 -16.55 5.14 -2.47
CA PRO A 383 -17.79 5.75 -2.95
C PRO A 383 -18.89 5.73 -1.88
N ASN A 384 -19.86 6.64 -1.99
CA ASN A 384 -20.97 6.66 -1.06
C ASN A 384 -21.84 5.38 -1.14
N LEU A 385 -22.69 5.16 -0.15
CA LEU A 385 -23.51 3.94 -0.07
C LEU A 385 -24.42 3.71 -1.28
N GLU A 386 -24.94 4.77 -1.91
CA GLU A 386 -25.76 4.67 -3.09
C GLU A 386 -24.96 4.13 -4.29
N GLN A 387 -23.77 4.66 -4.50
CA GLN A 387 -22.86 4.19 -5.54
C GLN A 387 -22.39 2.74 -5.29
N LEU A 388 -22.11 2.39 -4.03
CA LEU A 388 -21.72 1.03 -3.67
C LEU A 388 -22.86 0.04 -3.84
N LYS A 389 -24.12 0.44 -3.52
CA LYS A 389 -25.32 -0.36 -3.81
C LYS A 389 -25.46 -0.61 -5.28
N SER A 390 -25.39 0.44 -6.09
CA SER A 390 -25.45 0.32 -7.55
C SER A 390 -24.35 -0.60 -8.10
N ALA A 391 -23.12 -0.52 -7.57
CA ALA A 391 -22.02 -1.39 -8.00
C ALA A 391 -22.26 -2.85 -7.61
N ALA A 392 -22.72 -3.11 -6.39
CA ALA A 392 -23.04 -4.46 -5.92
C ALA A 392 -24.20 -5.10 -6.70
N ASP A 393 -25.27 -4.34 -6.97
CA ASP A 393 -26.40 -4.80 -7.77
C ASP A 393 -25.96 -5.14 -9.21
N LYS A 394 -25.12 -4.30 -9.82
CA LYS A 394 -24.54 -4.55 -11.15
C LYS A 394 -23.65 -5.80 -11.15
N LEU A 395 -22.88 -6.03 -10.07
CA LEU A 395 -22.04 -7.22 -9.96
C LEU A 395 -22.89 -8.49 -9.81
N ALA A 396 -23.94 -8.44 -8.99
CA ALA A 396 -24.88 -9.54 -8.84
C ALA A 396 -25.61 -9.88 -10.16
N ASP A 397 -26.11 -8.85 -10.85
CA ASP A 397 -26.77 -8.99 -12.16
C ASP A 397 -25.81 -9.55 -13.22
N PHE A 398 -24.58 -9.04 -13.30
CA PHE A 398 -23.57 -9.54 -14.22
C PHE A 398 -23.24 -11.02 -13.97
N LEU A 399 -23.06 -11.42 -12.71
CA LEU A 399 -22.72 -12.79 -12.34
C LEU A 399 -23.90 -13.77 -12.46
N SER A 400 -25.15 -13.29 -12.61
CA SER A 400 -26.31 -14.17 -12.74
C SER A 400 -26.22 -15.09 -13.97
N ASP A 401 -25.65 -14.58 -15.06
CA ASP A 401 -25.58 -15.29 -16.35
C ASP A 401 -24.15 -15.36 -16.91
N TYR A 402 -23.15 -14.82 -16.18
CA TYR A 402 -21.79 -14.74 -16.67
C TYR A 402 -21.12 -16.11 -16.72
N GLN A 403 -20.53 -16.40 -17.86
CA GLN A 403 -19.58 -17.49 -18.08
C GLN A 403 -18.45 -16.92 -18.94
N GLN A 404 -17.21 -16.99 -18.43
CA GLN A 404 -16.09 -16.45 -19.20
C GLN A 404 -15.90 -17.22 -20.49
N LYS A 405 -15.85 -16.49 -21.61
CA LYS A 405 -15.52 -17.01 -22.94
C LYS A 405 -14.15 -16.52 -23.32
N LEU A 406 -13.27 -17.43 -23.72
CA LEU A 406 -11.92 -17.11 -24.23
C LEU A 406 -12.00 -16.62 -25.67
#